data_0210763071806a79c18e5e2370ff2838
#
_entry.id   0210763071806a79c18e5e2370ff2838
#
_cell.length_a   1.000
_cell.length_b   1.000
_cell.length_c   1.000
_cell.angle_alpha   90.00
_cell.angle_beta   90.00
_cell.angle_gamma   90.00
#
_symmetry.space_group_name_H-M   'P 1'
#
loop_
_entity.id
_entity.type
_entity.pdbx_description
1 polymer ?
#
loop_
_entity_poly.entity_id
_entity_poly.type
_entity_poly.pdbx_seq_one_letter_code
_entity_poly.pdbx_strand_id
1 'polypeptide(L)'
;FDPATGEVSTAVAGSGRANGLMFAPSGALLICEGGNRQLTRKLGDAKTVLADRFRGKRLNSPNDVVLDGKGGIYFTDPRYGDRSDLELQVEGVYYLPRGGELQRVIDDMIRPNGLIFSPDKSILYVADNGAGTVSAYRVKEDGALEKMQKIADMAVDGMTMDVLGNLYCSGGPRVVVFAPDGEQRVVIPVPEGTANCTFGGPDHKTLFITAREGLYAIDLAVPGVLP
;
A
#
# COMPACT_ATOMS: atom_id res chain seq x y z
N PHE A 1 -3.40 18.01 3.77
CA PHE A 1 -3.40 19.08 2.78
C PHE A 1 -4.83 19.36 2.33
N ASP A 2 -5.24 20.59 2.42
CA ASP A 2 -6.53 21.07 1.89
C ASP A 2 -6.28 21.73 0.53
N PRO A 3 -6.76 21.17 -0.60
CA PRO A 3 -6.50 21.73 -1.92
C PRO A 3 -7.24 23.06 -2.17
N ALA A 4 -8.29 23.38 -1.40
CA ALA A 4 -9.02 24.64 -1.54
C ALA A 4 -8.28 25.83 -0.91
N THR A 5 -7.56 25.60 0.18
CA THR A 5 -6.86 26.65 0.94
C THR A 5 -5.33 26.59 0.77
N GLY A 6 -4.79 25.46 0.33
CA GLY A 6 -3.35 25.18 0.31
C GLY A 6 -2.76 24.90 1.69
N GLU A 7 -3.58 24.79 2.73
CA GLU A 7 -3.11 24.56 4.10
C GLU A 7 -2.74 23.10 4.36
N VAL A 8 -1.71 22.90 5.18
CA VAL A 8 -1.31 21.57 5.68
C VAL A 8 -1.59 21.52 7.18
N SER A 9 -2.37 20.54 7.60
CA SER A 9 -2.69 20.31 9.00
C SER A 9 -2.38 18.88 9.44
N THR A 10 -2.18 18.68 10.74
CA THR A 10 -1.96 17.35 11.31
C THR A 10 -3.29 16.63 11.52
N ALA A 11 -3.56 15.60 10.73
CA ALA A 11 -4.77 14.78 10.87
C ALA A 11 -4.70 13.82 12.07
N VAL A 12 -3.55 13.23 12.35
CA VAL A 12 -3.34 12.28 13.46
C VAL A 12 -1.98 12.56 14.11
N ALA A 13 -1.99 13.08 15.34
CA ALA A 13 -0.79 13.21 16.14
C ALA A 13 -0.43 11.87 16.80
N GLY A 14 0.87 11.60 17.02
CA GLY A 14 1.31 10.37 17.68
C GLY A 14 0.95 9.11 16.91
N SER A 15 1.04 9.15 15.59
CA SER A 15 0.62 8.09 14.66
C SER A 15 1.48 6.82 14.69
N GLY A 16 2.50 6.71 15.57
CA GLY A 16 3.33 5.51 15.68
C GLY A 16 4.20 5.26 14.44
N ARG A 17 4.72 6.32 13.81
CA ARG A 17 5.39 6.25 12.50
C ARG A 17 4.50 5.58 11.46
N ALA A 18 3.26 6.10 11.33
CA ALA A 18 2.34 5.66 10.29
C ALA A 18 2.98 5.77 8.91
N ASN A 19 2.74 4.76 8.09
CA ASN A 19 3.20 4.72 6.71
C ASN A 19 1.99 4.52 5.78
N GLY A 20 1.63 3.29 5.43
CA GLY A 20 0.46 3.01 4.60
C GLY A 20 -0.84 3.41 5.27
N LEU A 21 -1.70 4.07 4.52
CA LEU A 21 -2.98 4.61 4.95
C LEU A 21 -4.05 4.26 3.92
N MET A 22 -5.21 3.79 4.38
CA MET A 22 -6.35 3.54 3.50
C MET A 22 -7.66 3.85 4.19
N PHE A 23 -8.55 4.59 3.54
CA PHE A 23 -9.91 4.74 4.01
C PHE A 23 -10.75 3.51 3.65
N ALA A 24 -11.45 3.00 4.64
CA ALA A 24 -12.51 2.02 4.42
C ALA A 24 -13.80 2.70 3.96
N PRO A 25 -14.73 2.00 3.27
CA PRO A 25 -16.02 2.57 2.86
C PRO A 25 -16.87 3.10 4.03
N SER A 26 -16.60 2.66 5.25
CA SER A 26 -17.22 3.17 6.49
C SER A 26 -16.70 4.54 6.94
N GLY A 27 -15.72 5.12 6.26
CA GLY A 27 -15.01 6.33 6.68
C GLY A 27 -13.93 6.07 7.74
N ALA A 28 -13.71 4.82 8.14
CA ALA A 28 -12.60 4.47 9.04
C ALA A 28 -11.27 4.52 8.29
N LEU A 29 -10.23 5.03 8.95
CA LEU A 29 -8.86 5.04 8.44
C LEU A 29 -8.12 3.81 8.97
N LEU A 30 -7.63 2.97 8.07
CA LEU A 30 -6.64 1.92 8.36
C LEU A 30 -5.25 2.55 8.37
N ILE A 31 -4.41 2.15 9.31
CA ILE A 31 -3.10 2.75 9.53
C ILE A 31 -2.08 1.64 9.81
N CYS A 32 -1.06 1.56 8.98
CA CYS A 32 0.14 0.78 9.26
C CYS A 32 1.06 1.59 10.18
N GLU A 33 1.06 1.29 11.47
CA GLU A 33 1.89 1.96 12.47
C GLU A 33 3.23 1.21 12.61
N GLY A 34 4.16 1.48 11.71
CA GLY A 34 5.43 0.75 11.64
C GLY A 34 6.28 0.84 12.91
N GLY A 35 6.29 1.99 13.59
CA GLY A 35 7.00 2.17 14.85
C GLY A 35 6.36 1.44 16.03
N ASN A 36 5.05 1.33 16.06
CA ASN A 36 4.30 0.57 17.06
C ASN A 36 4.19 -0.91 16.70
N ARG A 37 4.59 -1.30 15.47
CA ARG A 37 4.56 -2.67 14.97
C ARG A 37 3.14 -3.25 14.97
N GLN A 38 2.18 -2.47 14.46
CA GLN A 38 0.77 -2.84 14.49
C GLN A 38 0.00 -2.25 13.30
N LEU A 39 -1.10 -2.94 12.95
CA LEU A 39 -2.14 -2.43 12.08
C LEU A 39 -3.28 -1.91 12.95
N THR A 40 -3.74 -0.68 12.70
CA THR A 40 -4.83 -0.06 13.46
C THR A 40 -5.94 0.45 12.57
N ARG A 41 -7.12 0.66 13.16
CA ARG A 41 -8.28 1.31 12.56
C ARG A 41 -8.70 2.48 13.42
N LYS A 42 -8.85 3.66 12.81
CA LYS A 42 -9.36 4.87 13.45
C LYS A 42 -10.70 5.25 12.84
N LEU A 43 -11.71 5.48 13.68
CA LEU A 43 -13.01 6.01 13.28
C LEU A 43 -13.42 7.09 14.29
N GLY A 44 -13.54 8.34 13.85
CA GLY A 44 -13.66 9.47 14.76
C GLY A 44 -12.46 9.50 15.72
N ASP A 45 -12.71 9.58 17.02
CA ASP A 45 -11.68 9.56 18.07
C ASP A 45 -11.27 8.14 18.50
N ALA A 46 -12.06 7.14 18.14
CA ALA A 46 -11.78 5.75 18.52
C ALA A 46 -10.68 5.15 17.64
N LYS A 47 -9.64 4.61 18.29
CA LYS A 47 -8.57 3.83 17.64
C LYS A 47 -8.55 2.41 18.20
N THR A 48 -8.54 1.42 17.31
CA THR A 48 -8.54 0.00 17.65
C THR A 48 -7.34 -0.69 16.99
N VAL A 49 -6.59 -1.48 17.74
CA VAL A 49 -5.56 -2.37 17.20
C VAL A 49 -6.26 -3.56 16.55
N LEU A 50 -5.97 -3.80 15.28
CA LEU A 50 -6.49 -4.92 14.49
C LEU A 50 -5.54 -6.13 14.51
N ALA A 51 -4.23 -5.86 14.43
CA ALA A 51 -3.18 -6.87 14.50
C ALA A 51 -1.88 -6.23 15.01
N ASP A 52 -1.20 -6.89 15.94
CA ASP A 52 0.13 -6.53 16.44
C ASP A 52 1.06 -7.75 16.51
N ARG A 53 0.49 -8.97 16.39
CA ARG A 53 1.21 -10.24 16.50
C ARG A 53 0.74 -11.25 15.47
N PHE A 54 1.68 -12.10 15.07
CA PHE A 54 1.40 -13.31 14.31
C PHE A 54 2.00 -14.50 15.02
N ARG A 55 1.16 -15.48 15.39
CA ARG A 55 1.55 -16.68 16.17
C ARG A 55 2.34 -16.33 17.44
N GLY A 56 1.85 -15.33 18.19
CA GLY A 56 2.44 -14.87 19.45
C GLY A 56 3.66 -13.95 19.32
N LYS A 57 4.25 -13.79 18.14
CA LYS A 57 5.41 -12.91 17.87
C LYS A 57 4.94 -11.56 17.33
N ARG A 58 5.61 -10.49 17.74
CA ARG A 58 5.31 -9.13 17.25
C ARG A 58 5.55 -9.05 15.74
N LEU A 59 4.70 -8.31 15.06
CA LEU A 59 4.90 -7.93 13.65
C LEU A 59 6.22 -7.19 13.47
N ASN A 60 6.77 -7.17 12.26
CA ASN A 60 8.03 -6.49 11.95
C ASN A 60 7.87 -4.97 11.95
N SER A 61 7.18 -4.43 10.96
CA SER A 61 6.90 -3.00 10.82
C SER A 61 5.87 -2.81 9.72
N PRO A 62 4.55 -3.01 9.98
CA PRO A 62 3.52 -2.87 8.96
C PRO A 62 3.73 -1.61 8.13
N ASN A 63 3.70 -1.77 6.79
CA ASN A 63 4.16 -0.75 5.88
C ASN A 63 3.02 -0.22 4.99
N ASP A 64 2.35 -1.07 4.22
CA ASP A 64 1.26 -0.65 3.34
C ASP A 64 0.04 -1.56 3.49
N VAL A 65 -1.16 -1.08 3.10
CA VAL A 65 -2.44 -1.72 3.43
C VAL A 65 -3.49 -1.51 2.36
N VAL A 66 -4.25 -2.57 2.03
CA VAL A 66 -5.42 -2.50 1.15
C VAL A 66 -6.57 -3.36 1.66
N LEU A 67 -7.80 -2.98 1.26
CA LEU A 67 -9.04 -3.71 1.56
C LEU A 67 -9.47 -4.56 0.37
N ASP A 68 -9.89 -5.80 0.64
CA ASP A 68 -10.62 -6.60 -0.32
C ASP A 68 -12.09 -6.15 -0.44
N GLY A 69 -12.84 -6.76 -1.37
CA GLY A 69 -14.26 -6.48 -1.53
C GLY A 69 -15.16 -7.07 -0.44
N LYS A 70 -14.61 -7.88 0.49
CA LYS A 70 -15.34 -8.61 1.55
C LYS A 70 -15.10 -8.00 2.94
N GLY A 71 -14.24 -6.97 3.03
CA GLY A 71 -13.85 -6.30 4.28
C GLY A 71 -12.67 -6.98 4.99
N GLY A 72 -11.96 -7.86 4.31
CA GLY A 72 -10.65 -8.37 4.71
C GLY A 72 -9.55 -7.36 4.37
N ILE A 73 -8.44 -7.45 5.06
CA ILE A 73 -7.34 -6.49 4.99
C ILE A 73 -6.06 -7.23 4.62
N TYR A 74 -5.40 -6.79 3.54
CA TYR A 74 -4.04 -7.22 3.22
C TYR A 74 -3.07 -6.11 3.61
N PHE A 75 -1.93 -6.49 4.19
CA PHE A 75 -0.87 -5.55 4.51
C PHE A 75 0.51 -6.19 4.39
N THR A 76 1.50 -5.38 4.11
CA THR A 76 2.91 -5.77 4.06
C THR A 76 3.57 -5.51 5.42
N ASP A 77 4.50 -6.41 5.81
CA ASP A 77 5.20 -6.33 7.11
C ASP A 77 6.72 -6.49 6.94
N PRO A 78 7.37 -5.56 6.24
CA PRO A 78 8.82 -5.53 6.13
C PRO A 78 9.49 -4.99 7.40
N ARG A 79 10.84 -4.95 7.40
CA ARG A 79 11.63 -4.24 8.38
C ARG A 79 12.70 -3.39 7.72
N TYR A 80 12.51 -2.08 7.78
CA TYR A 80 13.51 -1.09 7.42
C TYR A 80 14.29 -0.63 8.67
N GLY A 81 15.57 -0.31 8.52
CA GLY A 81 16.42 0.15 9.62
C GLY A 81 16.88 -0.96 10.57
N ASP A 82 16.86 -0.69 11.87
CA ASP A 82 17.34 -1.62 12.89
C ASP A 82 16.53 -2.91 12.93
N ARG A 83 17.22 -4.04 12.94
CA ARG A 83 16.68 -5.40 12.92
C ARG A 83 16.95 -6.19 14.19
N SER A 84 17.56 -5.58 15.20
CA SER A 84 18.02 -6.24 16.44
C SER A 84 16.88 -6.80 17.28
N ASP A 85 15.66 -6.22 17.15
CA ASP A 85 14.47 -6.60 17.92
C ASP A 85 13.45 -7.44 17.12
N LEU A 86 13.85 -8.00 15.96
CA LEU A 86 12.96 -8.84 15.15
C LEU A 86 12.61 -10.14 15.87
N GLU A 87 11.31 -10.42 15.97
CA GLU A 87 10.78 -11.69 16.47
C GLU A 87 10.37 -12.62 15.34
N LEU A 88 9.86 -12.07 14.21
CA LEU A 88 9.56 -12.81 13.00
C LEU A 88 10.79 -12.84 12.10
N GLN A 89 11.13 -14.03 11.58
CA GLN A 89 12.29 -14.22 10.70
C GLN A 89 11.98 -13.93 9.23
N VAL A 90 10.70 -13.75 8.90
CA VAL A 90 10.21 -13.57 7.53
C VAL A 90 9.53 -12.20 7.44
N GLU A 91 9.89 -11.47 6.40
CA GLU A 91 9.16 -10.29 5.95
C GLU A 91 8.11 -10.74 4.94
N GLY A 92 6.84 -10.52 5.23
CA GLY A 92 5.77 -11.14 4.45
C GLY A 92 4.58 -10.23 4.19
N VAL A 93 3.64 -10.77 3.44
CA VAL A 93 2.31 -10.19 3.26
C VAL A 93 1.32 -10.97 4.11
N TYR A 94 0.48 -10.25 4.80
CA TYR A 94 -0.52 -10.80 5.70
C TYR A 94 -1.93 -10.48 5.22
N TYR A 95 -2.85 -11.38 5.53
CA TYR A 95 -4.28 -11.23 5.33
C TYR A 95 -5.02 -11.37 6.66
N LEU A 96 -5.82 -10.38 7.00
CA LEU A 96 -6.74 -10.40 8.12
C LEU A 96 -8.18 -10.48 7.58
N PRO A 97 -8.80 -11.67 7.55
CA PRO A 97 -10.20 -11.78 7.12
C PRO A 97 -11.11 -11.04 8.10
N ARG A 98 -12.23 -10.56 7.63
CA ARG A 98 -13.23 -9.92 8.50
C ARG A 98 -13.71 -10.87 9.58
N GLY A 99 -13.37 -10.56 10.83
CA GLY A 99 -13.73 -11.39 11.99
C GLY A 99 -12.97 -12.71 12.12
N GLY A 100 -11.91 -12.90 11.32
CA GLY A 100 -11.05 -14.08 11.36
C GLY A 100 -9.68 -13.83 12.00
N GLU A 101 -8.82 -14.83 11.90
CA GLU A 101 -7.46 -14.77 12.42
C GLU A 101 -6.46 -14.30 11.34
N LEU A 102 -5.39 -13.64 11.78
CA LEU A 102 -4.31 -13.18 10.91
C LEU A 102 -3.60 -14.37 10.24
N GLN A 103 -3.47 -14.30 8.92
CA GLN A 103 -2.80 -15.29 8.09
C GLN A 103 -1.60 -14.65 7.39
N ARG A 104 -0.48 -15.37 7.24
CA ARG A 104 0.60 -14.95 6.35
C ARG A 104 0.39 -15.63 5.00
N VAL A 105 0.21 -14.82 3.95
CA VAL A 105 -0.18 -15.29 2.60
C VAL A 105 0.96 -15.23 1.59
N ILE A 106 2.04 -14.48 1.88
CA ILE A 106 3.32 -14.53 1.14
C ILE A 106 4.45 -14.49 2.17
N ASP A 107 5.47 -15.34 1.98
CA ASP A 107 6.60 -15.49 2.91
C ASP A 107 7.97 -15.65 2.24
N ASP A 108 8.02 -15.45 0.92
CA ASP A 108 9.23 -15.58 0.10
C ASP A 108 9.76 -14.24 -0.44
N MET A 109 9.28 -13.11 0.07
CA MET A 109 9.76 -11.78 -0.30
C MET A 109 10.94 -11.34 0.56
N ILE A 110 11.80 -10.51 -0.04
CA ILE A 110 12.95 -9.91 0.65
C ILE A 110 12.51 -8.70 1.48
N ARG A 111 11.68 -7.81 0.89
CA ARG A 111 11.18 -6.60 1.55
C ARG A 111 9.89 -6.12 0.88
N PRO A 112 8.74 -6.75 1.19
CA PRO A 112 7.46 -6.35 0.63
C PRO A 112 7.15 -4.91 1.02
N ASN A 113 6.60 -4.12 0.08
CA ASN A 113 6.29 -2.70 0.28
C ASN A 113 4.88 -2.43 -0.24
N GLY A 114 4.72 -1.60 -1.27
CA GLY A 114 3.42 -1.23 -1.82
C GLY A 114 2.59 -2.43 -2.27
N LEU A 115 1.28 -2.36 -2.08
CA LEU A 115 0.33 -3.34 -2.60
C LEU A 115 -0.96 -2.65 -3.05
N ILE A 116 -1.59 -3.16 -4.12
CA ILE A 116 -2.84 -2.62 -4.66
C ILE A 116 -3.64 -3.72 -5.37
N PHE A 117 -4.97 -3.65 -5.30
CA PHE A 117 -5.85 -4.53 -6.04
C PHE A 117 -6.12 -4.07 -7.45
N SER A 118 -6.37 -5.03 -8.37
CA SER A 118 -7.08 -4.76 -9.63
C SER A 118 -8.46 -4.15 -9.36
N PRO A 119 -9.07 -3.45 -10.34
CA PRO A 119 -10.38 -2.83 -10.15
C PRO A 119 -11.48 -3.80 -9.71
N ASP A 120 -11.43 -5.04 -10.19
CA ASP A 120 -12.35 -6.13 -9.86
C ASP A 120 -11.99 -6.91 -8.59
N LYS A 121 -10.89 -6.52 -7.90
CA LYS A 121 -10.34 -7.15 -6.70
C LYS A 121 -9.91 -8.63 -6.89
N SER A 122 -9.80 -9.13 -8.12
CA SER A 122 -9.39 -10.51 -8.40
C SER A 122 -7.88 -10.74 -8.37
N ILE A 123 -7.09 -9.65 -8.55
CA ILE A 123 -5.63 -9.67 -8.55
C ILE A 123 -5.09 -8.70 -7.50
N LEU A 124 -4.13 -9.15 -6.70
CA LEU A 124 -3.33 -8.31 -5.83
C LEU A 124 -1.94 -8.13 -6.44
N TYR A 125 -1.54 -6.89 -6.68
CA TYR A 125 -0.17 -6.54 -7.07
C TYR A 125 0.62 -6.23 -5.80
N VAL A 126 1.82 -6.79 -5.70
CA VAL A 126 2.71 -6.58 -4.55
C VAL A 126 4.11 -6.26 -5.03
N ALA A 127 4.67 -5.18 -4.48
CA ALA A 127 6.06 -4.81 -4.70
C ALA A 127 6.96 -5.52 -3.69
N ASP A 128 8.02 -6.15 -4.18
CA ASP A 128 9.18 -6.54 -3.38
C ASP A 128 10.30 -5.52 -3.62
N ASN A 129 10.37 -4.50 -2.78
CA ASN A 129 11.37 -3.46 -2.88
C ASN A 129 12.80 -4.02 -2.73
N GLY A 130 12.98 -5.07 -1.92
CA GLY A 130 14.27 -5.72 -1.72
C GLY A 130 14.74 -6.51 -2.92
N ALA A 131 13.84 -7.16 -3.65
CA ALA A 131 14.13 -7.88 -4.88
C ALA A 131 14.11 -6.95 -6.12
N GLY A 132 13.55 -5.75 -6.00
CA GLY A 132 13.37 -4.83 -7.12
C GLY A 132 12.34 -5.32 -8.13
N THR A 133 11.23 -5.91 -7.69
CA THR A 133 10.20 -6.46 -8.57
C THR A 133 8.80 -6.13 -8.11
N VAL A 134 7.86 -6.12 -9.05
CA VAL A 134 6.41 -6.13 -8.79
C VAL A 134 5.82 -7.40 -9.36
N SER A 135 5.03 -8.11 -8.57
CA SER A 135 4.37 -9.35 -8.98
C SER A 135 2.86 -9.28 -8.81
N ALA A 136 2.14 -9.97 -9.70
CA ALA A 136 0.69 -10.14 -9.64
C ALA A 136 0.34 -11.48 -8.99
N TYR A 137 -0.66 -11.48 -8.13
CA TYR A 137 -1.17 -12.66 -7.43
C TYR A 137 -2.68 -12.75 -7.62
N ARG A 138 -3.16 -13.93 -8.01
CA ARG A 138 -4.60 -14.23 -8.01
C ARG A 138 -5.08 -14.38 -6.57
N VAL A 139 -6.17 -13.72 -6.24
CA VAL A 139 -6.81 -13.81 -4.92
C VAL A 139 -7.78 -14.98 -4.93
N LYS A 140 -7.60 -15.94 -4.02
CA LYS A 140 -8.50 -17.07 -3.84
C LYS A 140 -9.68 -16.69 -2.95
N GLU A 141 -10.70 -17.54 -2.94
CA GLU A 141 -11.93 -17.30 -2.20
C GLU A 141 -11.70 -17.17 -0.67
N ASP A 142 -10.74 -17.92 -0.14
CA ASP A 142 -10.29 -17.93 1.25
C ASP A 142 -9.29 -16.82 1.60
N GLY A 143 -8.90 -15.98 0.63
CA GLY A 143 -7.92 -14.91 0.77
C GLY A 143 -6.46 -15.35 0.55
N ALA A 144 -6.21 -16.62 0.27
CA ALA A 144 -4.89 -17.08 -0.12
C ALA A 144 -4.49 -16.48 -1.48
N LEU A 145 -3.17 -16.33 -1.70
CA LEU A 145 -2.62 -15.74 -2.91
C LEU A 145 -1.89 -16.79 -3.74
N GLU A 146 -2.13 -16.77 -5.03
CA GLU A 146 -1.44 -17.61 -6.01
C GLU A 146 -0.63 -16.73 -6.96
N LYS A 147 0.69 -16.88 -6.94
CA LYS A 147 1.59 -16.10 -7.81
C LYS A 147 1.29 -16.38 -9.28
N MET A 148 1.06 -15.33 -10.05
CA MET A 148 0.77 -15.41 -11.48
C MET A 148 2.01 -15.08 -12.30
N GLN A 149 2.44 -13.82 -12.27
CA GLN A 149 3.53 -13.32 -13.11
C GLN A 149 4.24 -12.13 -12.46
N LYS A 150 5.43 -11.86 -12.93
CA LYS A 150 6.13 -10.61 -12.66
C LYS A 150 5.62 -9.53 -13.63
N ILE A 151 5.30 -8.35 -13.11
CA ILE A 151 4.80 -7.20 -13.86
C ILE A 151 5.93 -6.22 -14.19
N ALA A 152 6.84 -5.98 -13.25
CA ALA A 152 7.91 -5.03 -13.45
C ALA A 152 9.21 -5.44 -12.75
N ASP A 153 10.33 -5.03 -13.33
CA ASP A 153 11.68 -5.08 -12.74
C ASP A 153 12.04 -3.66 -12.26
N MET A 154 11.51 -3.27 -11.10
CA MET A 154 11.88 -2.04 -10.41
C MET A 154 11.57 -2.12 -8.91
N ALA A 155 12.40 -1.44 -8.12
CA ALA A 155 12.09 -1.21 -6.71
C ALA A 155 10.98 -0.15 -6.62
N VAL A 156 9.86 -0.53 -6.01
CA VAL A 156 8.66 0.31 -5.87
C VAL A 156 8.38 0.52 -4.39
N ASP A 157 8.10 1.78 -4.01
CA ASP A 157 7.65 2.12 -2.65
C ASP A 157 6.14 2.00 -2.57
N GLY A 158 5.37 2.95 -3.10
CA GLY A 158 3.92 2.89 -3.14
C GLY A 158 3.35 2.72 -4.54
N MET A 159 2.10 2.29 -4.63
CA MET A 159 1.39 2.06 -5.88
C MET A 159 -0.05 2.51 -5.82
N THR A 160 -0.57 2.93 -6.97
CA THR A 160 -2.01 3.12 -7.19
C THR A 160 -2.41 2.62 -8.57
N MET A 161 -3.71 2.63 -8.87
CA MET A 161 -4.25 2.07 -10.12
C MET A 161 -5.37 2.93 -10.68
N ASP A 162 -5.47 3.01 -12.00
CA ASP A 162 -6.62 3.61 -12.68
C ASP A 162 -7.71 2.58 -12.98
N VAL A 163 -8.88 3.06 -13.41
CA VAL A 163 -10.04 2.20 -13.71
C VAL A 163 -9.84 1.28 -14.92
N LEU A 164 -8.81 1.52 -15.74
CA LEU A 164 -8.43 0.64 -16.86
C LEU A 164 -7.45 -0.46 -16.41
N GLY A 165 -7.04 -0.45 -15.14
CA GLY A 165 -6.08 -1.41 -14.58
C GLY A 165 -4.62 -1.06 -14.82
N ASN A 166 -4.32 0.17 -15.27
CA ASN A 166 -2.92 0.59 -15.36
C ASN A 166 -2.36 0.85 -13.95
N LEU A 167 -1.20 0.27 -13.68
CA LEU A 167 -0.51 0.31 -12.41
C LEU A 167 0.50 1.46 -12.37
N TYR A 168 0.33 2.38 -11.44
CA TYR A 168 1.21 3.53 -11.21
C TYR A 168 2.17 3.20 -10.06
N CYS A 169 3.46 3.06 -10.37
CA CYS A 169 4.50 2.63 -9.45
C CYS A 169 5.43 3.78 -9.09
N SER A 170 5.48 4.19 -7.84
CA SER A 170 6.43 5.20 -7.36
C SER A 170 7.79 4.54 -7.04
N GLY A 171 8.88 5.13 -7.53
CA GLY A 171 10.22 4.62 -7.27
C GLY A 171 11.30 5.45 -7.93
N GLY A 172 12.27 5.92 -7.14
CA GLY A 172 13.23 6.93 -7.58
C GLY A 172 12.54 8.25 -7.92
N PRO A 173 13.10 9.13 -8.75
CA PRO A 173 12.51 10.43 -9.08
C PRO A 173 11.46 10.31 -10.20
N ARG A 174 10.51 9.41 -10.07
CA ARG A 174 9.48 9.16 -11.09
C ARG A 174 8.34 8.30 -10.58
N VAL A 175 7.21 8.35 -11.30
CA VAL A 175 6.17 7.31 -11.28
C VAL A 175 6.18 6.63 -12.65
N VAL A 176 6.26 5.31 -12.68
CA VAL A 176 6.20 4.51 -13.91
C VAL A 176 4.84 3.85 -14.01
N VAL A 177 4.20 3.97 -15.17
CA VAL A 177 2.88 3.39 -15.43
C VAL A 177 3.05 2.14 -16.27
N PHE A 178 2.50 1.02 -15.77
CA PHE A 178 2.46 -0.25 -16.47
C PHE A 178 1.03 -0.65 -16.81
N ALA A 179 0.83 -1.22 -17.99
CA ALA A 179 -0.43 -1.89 -18.32
C ALA A 179 -0.58 -3.20 -17.51
N PRO A 180 -1.79 -3.80 -17.46
CA PRO A 180 -2.03 -5.05 -16.74
C PRO A 180 -1.15 -6.24 -17.18
N ASP A 181 -0.67 -6.22 -18.42
CA ASP A 181 0.24 -7.23 -19.00
C ASP A 181 1.73 -6.98 -18.68
N GLY A 182 2.05 -5.86 -17.99
CA GLY A 182 3.40 -5.48 -17.63
C GLY A 182 4.10 -4.58 -18.67
N GLU A 183 3.43 -4.19 -19.76
CA GLU A 183 4.00 -3.25 -20.71
C GLU A 183 4.14 -1.85 -20.07
N GLN A 184 5.35 -1.27 -20.12
CA GLN A 184 5.56 0.09 -19.65
C GLN A 184 4.91 1.08 -20.61
N ARG A 185 3.97 1.88 -20.12
CA ARG A 185 3.21 2.87 -20.91
C ARG A 185 3.82 4.27 -20.85
N VAL A 186 4.04 4.76 -19.63
CA VAL A 186 4.43 6.15 -19.37
C VAL A 186 5.43 6.22 -18.22
N VAL A 187 6.31 7.20 -18.28
CA VAL A 187 7.14 7.64 -17.15
C VAL A 187 6.78 9.08 -16.83
N ILE A 188 6.32 9.32 -15.61
CA ILE A 188 6.03 10.66 -15.09
C ILE A 188 7.24 11.08 -14.24
N PRO A 189 8.06 12.03 -14.73
CA PRO A 189 9.21 12.50 -13.95
C PRO A 189 8.74 13.33 -12.76
N VAL A 190 9.43 13.17 -11.64
CA VAL A 190 9.20 13.94 -10.41
C VAL A 190 10.55 14.53 -9.98
N PRO A 191 10.62 15.80 -9.52
CA PRO A 191 11.89 16.44 -9.18
C PRO A 191 12.67 15.74 -8.04
N GLU A 192 11.98 14.94 -7.22
CA GLU A 192 12.54 14.26 -6.05
C GLU A 192 12.25 12.75 -6.06
N GLY A 193 12.94 12.01 -5.19
CA GLY A 193 12.62 10.59 -4.99
C GLY A 193 11.22 10.43 -4.42
N THR A 194 10.36 9.72 -5.16
CA THR A 194 8.97 9.47 -4.80
C THR A 194 8.85 8.40 -3.71
N ALA A 195 7.87 8.55 -2.83
CA ALA A 195 7.52 7.58 -1.80
C ALA A 195 6.19 6.87 -2.14
N ASN A 196 5.12 7.63 -2.37
CA ASN A 196 3.82 7.04 -2.66
C ASN A 196 3.03 7.89 -3.66
N CYS A 197 1.99 7.32 -4.25
CA CYS A 197 1.06 8.04 -5.11
C CYS A 197 -0.37 7.53 -4.92
N THR A 198 -1.34 8.42 -5.11
CA THR A 198 -2.76 8.07 -5.03
C THR A 198 -3.58 9.02 -5.89
N PHE A 199 -4.69 8.52 -6.41
CA PHE A 199 -5.66 9.35 -7.10
C PHE A 199 -6.57 10.09 -6.11
N GLY A 200 -6.97 11.30 -6.49
CA GLY A 200 -7.88 12.14 -5.72
C GLY A 200 -8.51 13.23 -6.59
N GLY A 201 -9.04 14.25 -5.93
CA GLY A 201 -9.81 15.30 -6.58
C GLY A 201 -11.27 14.91 -6.81
N PRO A 202 -12.13 15.85 -7.24
CA PRO A 202 -13.57 15.63 -7.37
C PRO A 202 -13.96 14.55 -8.40
N ASP A 203 -13.14 14.38 -9.43
CA ASP A 203 -13.34 13.41 -10.52
C ASP A 203 -12.34 12.24 -10.48
N HIS A 204 -11.52 12.15 -9.39
CA HIS A 204 -10.47 11.14 -9.21
C HIS A 204 -9.44 11.07 -10.33
N LYS A 205 -9.18 12.19 -11.02
CA LYS A 205 -8.21 12.28 -12.11
C LYS A 205 -6.90 12.95 -11.71
N THR A 206 -6.82 13.56 -10.56
CA THR A 206 -5.58 14.14 -10.07
C THR A 206 -4.76 13.07 -9.36
N LEU A 207 -3.57 12.76 -9.87
CA LEU A 207 -2.59 11.90 -9.22
C LEU A 207 -1.76 12.76 -8.26
N PHE A 208 -1.89 12.50 -6.97
CA PHE A 208 -1.05 13.08 -5.93
C PHE A 208 0.15 12.17 -5.69
N ILE A 209 1.35 12.76 -5.58
CA ILE A 209 2.61 12.04 -5.42
C ILE A 209 3.34 12.64 -4.23
N THR A 210 3.55 11.84 -3.19
CA THR A 210 4.44 12.22 -2.09
C THR A 210 5.88 11.92 -2.48
N ALA A 211 6.76 12.87 -2.23
CA ALA A 211 8.20 12.73 -2.42
C ALA A 211 8.91 13.22 -1.14
N ARG A 212 10.24 13.29 -1.15
CA ARG A 212 11.01 13.56 0.09
C ARG A 212 10.52 14.77 0.88
N GLU A 213 10.41 15.93 0.24
CA GLU A 213 10.00 17.20 0.88
C GLU A 213 8.73 17.77 0.25
N GLY A 214 8.31 17.23 -0.91
CA GLY A 214 7.23 17.74 -1.72
C GLY A 214 5.99 16.85 -1.78
N LEU A 215 4.85 17.50 -1.98
CA LEU A 215 3.63 16.89 -2.48
C LEU A 215 3.39 17.45 -3.89
N TYR A 216 3.42 16.56 -4.87
CA TYR A 216 3.20 16.89 -6.28
C TYR A 216 1.83 16.42 -6.72
N ALA A 217 1.28 17.07 -7.74
CA ALA A 217 0.00 16.70 -8.35
C ALA A 217 0.07 16.86 -9.87
N ILE A 218 -0.57 15.95 -10.58
CA ILE A 218 -0.74 16.00 -12.03
C ILE A 218 -2.13 15.49 -12.40
N ASP A 219 -2.82 16.20 -13.28
CA ASP A 219 -4.11 15.77 -13.82
C ASP A 219 -3.91 14.80 -14.98
N LEU A 220 -4.66 13.71 -14.93
CA LEU A 220 -4.62 12.62 -15.89
C LEU A 220 -5.97 12.46 -16.60
N ALA A 221 -5.97 11.85 -17.78
CA ALA A 221 -7.18 11.63 -18.55
C ALA A 221 -8.08 10.54 -17.96
N VAL A 222 -7.46 9.49 -17.39
CA VAL A 222 -8.15 8.33 -16.83
C VAL A 222 -8.27 8.49 -15.31
N PRO A 223 -9.46 8.29 -14.72
CA PRO A 223 -9.61 8.36 -13.27
C PRO A 223 -9.00 7.15 -12.57
N GLY A 224 -8.56 7.34 -11.33
CA GLY A 224 -8.13 6.26 -10.45
C GLY A 224 -9.29 5.41 -9.95
N VAL A 225 -8.97 4.19 -9.49
CA VAL A 225 -9.92 3.33 -8.80
C VAL A 225 -10.29 3.95 -7.46
N LEU A 226 -11.58 3.94 -7.13
CA LEU A 226 -12.05 4.31 -5.78
C LEU A 226 -11.61 3.26 -4.76
N PRO A 227 -11.24 3.65 -3.53
CA PRO A 227 -10.85 2.74 -2.47
C PRO A 227 -11.94 1.75 -2.05
#